data_100bd304a923f45a8a44394bd101c857
#
_entry.id   100bd304a923f45a8a44394bd101c857
#
_cell.length_a   1.000
_cell.length_b   1.000
_cell.length_c   1.000
_cell.angle_alpha   90.00
_cell.angle_beta   90.00
_cell.angle_gamma   90.00
#
_symmetry.space_group_name_H-M   'P 1'
#
loop_
_entity.id
_entity.type
_entity.pdbx_description
1 polymer ?
#
loop_
_entity_poly.entity_id
_entity_poly.type
_entity_poly.pdbx_seq_one_letter_code
_entity_poly.pdbx_strand_id
1 'polypeptide(L)'
;GFGGASNSGKNGSAHGFGESGFGHSGFENGSFRSGFNNRSGFNGGFDSGSFDNTGYGDGFGNSCNSGFRGGRQQKGQDLNAEISISFNEAAFGCDKLINLSEADGSGKQTLKVHIPAGIDNGKSIRLRGKGNPGYGGAPAGDLLLKVHVGERPGFERKGTDVYTTVNVPFITAALGGEAKVQTLNGQVMCRIPEGTQSGSKIRLKGKGIQ
;
A
#
# COMPACT_ATOMS: atom_id res chain seq x y z
N GLY A 1 -55.99 32.72 8.03
CA GLY A 1 -56.73 33.03 6.81
C GLY A 1 -55.96 32.58 5.61
N PHE A 2 -56.56 31.72 4.82
CA PHE A 2 -56.39 31.48 3.40
C PHE A 2 -54.99 31.25 2.84
N GLY A 3 -54.65 30.28 2.04
CA GLY A 3 -55.35 29.38 1.17
C GLY A 3 -54.30 28.71 0.30
N GLY A 4 -54.48 27.50 0.01
CA GLY A 4 -53.88 26.55 -0.82
C GLY A 4 -53.74 26.94 -2.28
N ALA A 5 -52.89 26.17 -2.95
CA ALA A 5 -53.12 25.65 -4.28
C ALA A 5 -52.02 24.69 -4.68
N SER A 6 -52.38 23.45 -4.78
CA SER A 6 -51.74 22.40 -5.55
C SER A 6 -51.74 22.75 -7.07
N ASN A 7 -50.67 22.49 -7.78
CA ASN A 7 -50.79 22.25 -9.21
C ASN A 7 -49.89 21.11 -9.68
N SER A 8 -50.57 20.09 -10.15
CA SER A 8 -50.10 18.94 -10.91
C SER A 8 -50.05 19.33 -12.38
N GLY A 9 -49.01 18.95 -13.09
CA GLY A 9 -48.93 19.05 -14.56
C GLY A 9 -47.74 18.22 -15.01
N LYS A 10 -47.89 17.10 -15.41
CA LYS A 10 -48.12 16.26 -16.59
C LYS A 10 -47.30 16.70 -17.82
N ASN A 11 -46.50 15.72 -18.25
CA ASN A 11 -46.21 15.29 -19.61
C ASN A 11 -45.48 16.23 -20.59
N GLY A 12 -44.45 15.64 -21.20
CA GLY A 12 -43.87 16.10 -22.44
C GLY A 12 -42.77 15.18 -22.94
N SER A 13 -43.17 14.11 -23.61
CA SER A 13 -42.28 13.32 -24.47
C SER A 13 -41.90 14.16 -25.69
N ALA A 14 -40.61 14.14 -26.06
CA ALA A 14 -40.20 14.49 -27.40
C ALA A 14 -38.98 13.65 -27.81
N HIS A 15 -39.18 12.85 -28.79
CA HIS A 15 -38.23 12.11 -29.59
C HIS A 15 -37.27 13.07 -30.31
N GLY A 16 -36.01 12.73 -30.34
CA GLY A 16 -35.02 13.35 -31.21
C GLY A 16 -34.05 12.27 -31.70
N PHE A 17 -34.33 11.80 -32.91
CA PHE A 17 -33.43 10.98 -33.71
C PHE A 17 -32.27 11.83 -34.19
N GLY A 18 -31.06 11.27 -34.08
CA GLY A 18 -29.86 11.83 -34.69
C GLY A 18 -28.87 10.71 -34.95
N GLU A 19 -29.01 10.17 -36.12
CA GLU A 19 -28.19 9.18 -36.81
C GLU A 19 -26.87 9.82 -37.27
N SER A 20 -25.80 9.10 -37.13
CA SER A 20 -24.74 8.84 -38.10
C SER A 20 -23.32 8.93 -37.49
N GLY A 21 -22.55 7.88 -37.69
CA GLY A 21 -21.13 7.88 -37.50
C GLY A 21 -20.55 6.48 -37.37
N PHE A 22 -20.51 5.73 -38.45
CA PHE A 22 -19.75 4.49 -38.61
C PHE A 22 -18.28 4.74 -38.38
N GLY A 23 -17.69 4.05 -37.42
CA GLY A 23 -16.26 3.91 -37.25
C GLY A 23 -15.93 2.46 -36.95
N HIS A 24 -15.88 1.66 -38.00
CA HIS A 24 -15.43 0.28 -38.01
C HIS A 24 -13.91 0.28 -38.00
N SER A 25 -13.27 -0.14 -36.89
CA SER A 25 -11.89 -0.58 -36.94
C SER A 25 -11.74 -1.85 -36.12
N GLY A 26 -11.41 -2.89 -36.87
CA GLY A 26 -11.34 -4.27 -36.48
C GLY A 26 -10.35 -4.55 -35.39
N PHE A 27 -10.77 -5.33 -34.43
CA PHE A 27 -9.88 -6.06 -33.56
C PHE A 27 -9.54 -7.38 -34.22
N GLU A 28 -8.35 -7.42 -34.79
CA GLU A 28 -7.75 -8.67 -35.23
C GLU A 28 -7.45 -9.54 -34.01
N ASN A 29 -8.02 -10.71 -34.10
CA ASN A 29 -7.88 -11.85 -33.22
C ASN A 29 -6.44 -12.37 -33.23
N GLY A 30 -5.61 -11.85 -32.34
CA GLY A 30 -4.25 -12.33 -32.10
C GLY A 30 -4.27 -13.60 -31.26
N SER A 31 -4.34 -14.76 -31.92
CA SER A 31 -4.07 -16.06 -31.32
C SER A 31 -2.66 -16.12 -30.77
N PHE A 32 -2.50 -16.00 -29.46
CA PHE A 32 -1.27 -16.34 -28.77
C PHE A 32 -1.12 -17.87 -28.71
N ARG A 33 -0.52 -18.44 -29.72
CA ARG A 33 0.05 -19.78 -29.66
C ARG A 33 1.30 -19.72 -28.80
N SER A 34 1.17 -20.05 -27.55
CA SER A 34 2.31 -20.36 -26.67
C SER A 34 2.93 -21.69 -27.07
N GLY A 35 3.96 -21.63 -27.90
CA GLY A 35 4.80 -22.77 -28.23
C GLY A 35 5.83 -22.98 -27.13
N PHE A 36 5.56 -23.84 -26.18
CA PHE A 36 6.58 -24.38 -25.29
C PHE A 36 7.33 -25.50 -26.00
N ASN A 37 8.37 -25.14 -26.74
CA ASN A 37 9.42 -26.10 -27.13
C ASN A 37 10.39 -26.27 -25.97
N ASN A 38 10.06 -27.13 -25.04
CA ASN A 38 11.04 -27.65 -24.09
C ASN A 38 11.65 -28.94 -24.68
N ARG A 39 12.75 -28.76 -25.37
CA ARG A 39 13.57 -29.86 -25.91
C ARG A 39 14.75 -30.03 -24.96
N SER A 40 14.53 -30.73 -23.87
CA SER A 40 15.60 -31.28 -23.06
C SER A 40 15.61 -32.79 -23.29
N GLY A 41 16.59 -33.20 -24.05
CA GLY A 41 16.88 -34.62 -24.27
C GLY A 41 17.36 -35.25 -22.96
N PHE A 42 16.65 -36.22 -22.48
CA PHE A 42 17.15 -37.21 -21.55
C PHE A 42 17.33 -38.52 -22.34
N ASN A 43 18.57 -38.72 -22.73
CA ASN A 43 19.04 -39.99 -23.22
C ASN A 43 19.39 -40.84 -22.02
N GLY A 44 18.53 -41.78 -21.67
CA GLY A 44 18.73 -42.80 -20.66
C GLY A 44 18.17 -44.09 -21.19
N GLY A 45 19.04 -44.92 -21.78
CA GLY A 45 18.70 -46.23 -22.27
C GLY A 45 18.24 -47.14 -21.13
N PHE A 46 17.09 -47.76 -21.30
CA PHE A 46 16.69 -48.91 -20.54
C PHE A 46 16.61 -50.08 -21.49
N ASP A 47 17.53 -50.95 -21.23
CA ASP A 47 17.73 -52.26 -21.80
C ASP A 47 16.45 -53.10 -21.72
N SER A 48 16.19 -53.78 -22.84
CA SER A 48 15.09 -54.67 -23.08
C SER A 48 15.29 -55.97 -22.28
N GLY A 49 14.65 -56.05 -21.10
CA GLY A 49 14.53 -57.27 -20.35
C GLY A 49 13.15 -57.88 -20.58
N SER A 50 13.11 -58.85 -21.49
CA SER A 50 12.00 -59.77 -21.68
C SER A 50 11.80 -60.59 -20.41
N PHE A 51 10.68 -60.47 -19.74
CA PHE A 51 10.21 -61.41 -18.74
C PHE A 51 8.88 -62.00 -19.19
N ASP A 52 9.00 -63.12 -19.88
CA ASP A 52 7.98 -64.17 -19.92
C ASP A 52 7.80 -64.69 -18.50
N ASN A 53 6.66 -64.58 -17.92
CA ASN A 53 6.24 -65.41 -16.84
C ASN A 53 4.73 -65.61 -16.81
N THR A 54 4.29 -66.67 -17.41
CA THR A 54 3.04 -67.35 -17.12
C THR A 54 3.07 -67.87 -15.68
N GLY A 55 2.25 -67.33 -14.82
CA GLY A 55 2.09 -67.76 -13.44
C GLY A 55 0.72 -67.43 -12.91
N TYR A 56 -0.14 -68.44 -12.86
CA TYR A 56 -1.36 -68.44 -12.06
C TYR A 56 -1.07 -68.12 -10.61
N GLY A 57 -1.84 -67.15 -10.03
CA GLY A 57 -1.74 -66.85 -8.62
C GLY A 57 -2.92 -65.98 -8.19
N ASP A 58 -4.00 -66.60 -7.73
CA ASP A 58 -4.97 -66.02 -6.85
C ASP A 58 -4.27 -65.28 -5.71
N GLY A 59 -4.50 -63.97 -5.58
CA GLY A 59 -3.94 -63.19 -4.51
C GLY A 59 -4.80 -61.94 -4.29
N PHE A 60 -5.73 -62.05 -3.34
CA PHE A 60 -6.36 -60.97 -2.67
C PHE A 60 -5.32 -59.91 -2.26
N GLY A 61 -5.18 -58.88 -3.04
CA GLY A 61 -4.42 -57.68 -2.71
C GLY A 61 -5.37 -56.51 -2.64
N ASN A 62 -6.14 -56.40 -1.56
CA ASN A 62 -6.83 -55.21 -1.20
C ASN A 62 -5.78 -54.11 -0.89
N SER A 63 -5.27 -53.52 -1.93
CA SER A 63 -4.41 -52.36 -1.81
C SER A 63 -5.27 -51.20 -1.29
N CYS A 64 -5.33 -51.09 0.02
CA CYS A 64 -5.70 -49.85 0.71
C CYS A 64 -4.69 -48.81 0.30
N ASN A 65 -4.89 -48.24 -0.88
CA ASN A 65 -4.31 -46.95 -1.22
C ASN A 65 -4.96 -45.87 -0.32
N SER A 66 -4.64 -45.98 0.96
CA SER A 66 -4.82 -44.84 1.90
C SER A 66 -3.92 -43.74 1.38
N GLY A 67 -4.41 -43.06 0.35
CA GLY A 67 -3.86 -41.81 -0.04
C GLY A 67 -3.90 -40.91 1.19
N PHE A 68 -2.79 -40.80 1.87
CA PHE A 68 -2.52 -39.73 2.79
C PHE A 68 -2.80 -38.43 2.01
N ARG A 69 -4.05 -37.98 2.05
CA ARG A 69 -4.40 -36.58 1.79
C ARG A 69 -3.74 -35.78 2.91
N GLY A 70 -2.43 -35.68 2.87
CA GLY A 70 -1.72 -34.64 3.59
C GLY A 70 -2.34 -33.35 3.11
N GLY A 71 -3.23 -32.75 3.92
CA GLY A 71 -3.82 -31.47 3.62
C GLY A 71 -2.67 -30.54 3.27
N ARG A 72 -2.63 -30.05 2.02
CA ARG A 72 -1.59 -29.12 1.59
C ARG A 72 -1.68 -27.91 2.50
N GLN A 73 -0.71 -27.78 3.39
CA GLN A 73 -0.55 -26.58 4.19
C GLN A 73 -0.30 -25.43 3.24
N GLN A 74 -1.17 -24.44 3.26
CA GLN A 74 -1.04 -23.25 2.45
C GLN A 74 -0.86 -22.05 3.36
N LYS A 75 0.28 -21.37 3.22
CA LYS A 75 0.54 -20.10 3.95
C LYS A 75 -0.57 -19.09 3.64
N GLY A 76 -0.99 -18.35 4.65
CA GLY A 76 -1.94 -17.26 4.50
C GLY A 76 -1.43 -16.19 3.53
N GLN A 77 -2.36 -15.52 2.87
CA GLN A 77 -2.05 -14.42 1.97
C GLN A 77 -1.58 -13.20 2.74
N ASP A 78 -0.64 -12.46 2.15
CA ASP A 78 -0.19 -11.19 2.68
C ASP A 78 -1.29 -10.13 2.46
N LEU A 79 -1.50 -9.27 3.46
CA LEU A 79 -2.45 -8.16 3.41
C LEU A 79 -1.72 -6.85 3.13
N ASN A 80 -2.32 -6.00 2.32
CA ASN A 80 -1.88 -4.64 2.11
C ASN A 80 -2.88 -3.69 2.76
N ALA A 81 -2.39 -2.77 3.57
CA ALA A 81 -3.18 -1.72 4.18
C ALA A 81 -2.46 -0.38 4.07
N GLU A 82 -3.21 0.70 4.14
CA GLU A 82 -2.68 2.06 4.11
C GLU A 82 -3.06 2.79 5.38
N ILE A 83 -2.15 3.62 5.87
CA ILE A 83 -2.38 4.47 7.04
C ILE A 83 -1.92 5.88 6.76
N SER A 84 -2.73 6.85 7.14
CA SER A 84 -2.36 8.25 7.11
C SER A 84 -1.94 8.73 8.49
N ILE A 85 -0.79 9.39 8.54
CA ILE A 85 -0.25 10.00 9.75
C ILE A 85 0.02 11.48 9.50
N SER A 86 -0.01 12.27 10.57
CA SER A 86 0.33 13.69 10.49
C SER A 86 1.84 13.89 10.33
N PHE A 87 2.23 15.06 9.84
CA PHE A 87 3.64 15.46 9.74
C PHE A 87 4.39 15.33 11.07
N ASN A 88 3.77 15.72 12.18
CA ASN A 88 4.38 15.63 13.50
C ASN A 88 4.54 14.18 13.97
N GLU A 89 3.54 13.33 13.75
CA GLU A 89 3.62 11.90 14.05
C GLU A 89 4.74 11.22 13.25
N ALA A 90 4.92 11.61 11.99
CA ALA A 90 6.03 11.10 11.17
C ALA A 90 7.39 11.60 11.66
N ALA A 91 7.47 12.82 12.20
CA ALA A 91 8.71 13.41 12.68
C ALA A 91 9.18 12.80 14.01
N PHE A 92 8.26 12.56 14.94
CA PHE A 92 8.57 12.08 16.29
C PHE A 92 8.35 10.58 16.49
N GLY A 93 7.72 9.93 15.54
CA GLY A 93 7.19 8.58 15.69
C GLY A 93 5.89 8.57 16.49
N CYS A 94 5.11 7.52 16.32
CA CYS A 94 3.87 7.32 17.06
C CYS A 94 3.47 5.86 17.12
N ASP A 95 2.63 5.54 18.09
CA ASP A 95 1.94 4.26 18.14
C ASP A 95 0.51 4.47 17.66
N LYS A 96 0.09 3.75 16.62
CA LYS A 96 -1.28 3.81 16.11
C LYS A 96 -1.99 2.48 16.25
N LEU A 97 -3.28 2.55 16.56
CA LEU A 97 -4.18 1.41 16.54
C LEU A 97 -4.84 1.33 15.16
N ILE A 98 -4.69 0.18 14.52
CA ILE A 98 -5.28 -0.11 13.21
C ILE A 98 -6.31 -1.20 13.40
N ASN A 99 -7.51 -0.98 12.86
CA ASN A 99 -8.55 -1.98 12.81
C ASN A 99 -8.49 -2.68 11.45
N LEU A 100 -8.13 -3.94 11.47
CA LEU A 100 -8.14 -4.81 10.29
C LEU A 100 -9.45 -5.60 10.31
N SER A 101 -10.14 -5.60 9.18
CA SER A 101 -11.25 -6.51 8.96
C SER A 101 -10.68 -7.77 8.31
N GLU A 102 -10.90 -8.93 8.93
CA GLU A 102 -10.54 -10.20 8.32
C GLU A 102 -11.42 -10.46 7.09
N ALA A 103 -10.80 -10.98 6.02
CA ALA A 103 -11.49 -11.24 4.76
C ALA A 103 -12.67 -12.24 4.93
N ASP A 104 -12.61 -13.08 5.94
CA ASP A 104 -13.63 -14.08 6.27
C ASP A 104 -14.81 -13.53 7.08
N GLY A 105 -14.80 -12.24 7.41
CA GLY A 105 -15.87 -11.61 8.18
C GLY A 105 -15.97 -12.06 9.64
N SER A 106 -15.02 -12.85 10.14
CA SER A 106 -15.08 -13.46 11.48
C SER A 106 -14.66 -12.50 12.59
N GLY A 107 -14.01 -11.37 12.27
CA GLY A 107 -13.59 -10.44 13.32
C GLY A 107 -12.98 -9.15 12.84
N LYS A 108 -12.96 -8.17 13.74
CA LYS A 108 -12.14 -6.96 13.65
C LYS A 108 -10.94 -7.15 14.56
N GLN A 109 -9.77 -7.28 14.00
CA GLN A 109 -8.54 -7.33 14.78
C GLN A 109 -8.00 -5.90 14.95
N THR A 110 -7.87 -5.45 16.20
CA THR A 110 -7.21 -4.19 16.51
C THR A 110 -5.73 -4.46 16.73
N LEU A 111 -4.88 -3.86 15.93
CA LEU A 111 -3.44 -4.02 15.99
C LEU A 111 -2.77 -2.69 16.37
N LYS A 112 -1.92 -2.73 17.40
CA LYS A 112 -1.06 -1.60 17.75
C LYS A 112 0.20 -1.66 16.90
N VAL A 113 0.44 -0.62 16.11
CA VAL A 113 1.62 -0.50 15.24
C VAL A 113 2.49 0.64 15.70
N HIS A 114 3.76 0.35 15.92
CA HIS A 114 4.77 1.35 16.21
C HIS A 114 5.35 1.89 14.89
N ILE A 115 5.21 3.20 14.68
CA ILE A 115 5.75 3.91 13.54
C ILE A 115 7.02 4.65 14.00
N PRO A 116 8.18 4.33 13.44
CA PRO A 116 9.43 4.95 13.87
C PRO A 116 9.49 6.42 13.48
N ALA A 117 10.20 7.21 14.26
CA ALA A 117 10.48 8.61 13.96
C ALA A 117 11.24 8.72 12.62
N GLY A 118 10.94 9.77 11.88
CA GLY A 118 11.62 10.03 10.60
C GLY A 118 11.16 9.16 9.44
N ILE A 119 10.01 8.49 9.52
CA ILE A 119 9.49 7.71 8.40
C ILE A 119 9.14 8.61 7.21
N ASP A 120 9.53 8.19 6.00
CA ASP A 120 9.22 8.91 4.76
C ASP A 120 7.84 8.55 4.23
N ASN A 121 7.25 9.47 3.46
CA ASN A 121 5.99 9.23 2.77
C ASN A 121 6.14 8.06 1.78
N GLY A 122 5.15 7.17 1.75
CA GLY A 122 5.12 5.99 0.89
C GLY A 122 5.97 4.81 1.36
N LYS A 123 6.64 4.89 2.49
CA LYS A 123 7.35 3.75 3.11
C LYS A 123 6.36 2.69 3.57
N SER A 124 6.76 1.43 3.45
CA SER A 124 5.97 0.29 3.90
C SER A 124 6.60 -0.36 5.13
N ILE A 125 5.77 -0.60 6.14
CA ILE A 125 6.12 -1.34 7.36
C ILE A 125 5.57 -2.75 7.24
N ARG A 126 6.42 -3.76 7.37
CA ARG A 126 6.02 -5.17 7.33
C ARG A 126 5.81 -5.70 8.75
N LEU A 127 4.62 -6.16 9.01
CA LEU A 127 4.22 -6.80 10.26
C LEU A 127 4.05 -8.30 10.00
N ARG A 128 5.01 -9.08 10.49
CA ARG A 128 5.05 -10.54 10.25
C ARG A 128 3.89 -11.25 10.94
N GLY A 129 3.27 -12.19 10.23
CA GLY A 129 2.21 -13.03 10.76
C GLY A 129 0.91 -12.26 11.10
N LYS A 130 0.69 -11.08 10.52
CA LYS A 130 -0.49 -10.24 10.71
C LYS A 130 -1.35 -10.13 9.43
N GLY A 131 -1.07 -10.96 8.43
CA GLY A 131 -1.90 -11.17 7.25
C GLY A 131 -3.02 -12.17 7.50
N ASN A 132 -3.61 -12.68 6.42
CA ASN A 132 -4.66 -13.68 6.48
C ASN A 132 -4.16 -14.99 7.13
N PRO A 133 -5.04 -15.72 7.85
CA PRO A 133 -4.69 -17.01 8.41
C PRO A 133 -4.34 -18.02 7.31
N GLY A 134 -3.39 -18.91 7.60
CA GLY A 134 -3.03 -20.02 6.72
C GLY A 134 -4.04 -21.16 6.84
N TYR A 135 -4.10 -21.99 5.81
CA TYR A 135 -4.96 -23.19 5.79
C TYR A 135 -4.17 -24.43 6.20
N GLY A 136 -4.83 -25.37 6.93
CA GLY A 136 -4.21 -26.64 7.34
C GLY A 136 -3.07 -26.53 8.34
N GLY A 137 -3.10 -25.52 9.24
CA GLY A 137 -2.05 -25.28 10.23
C GLY A 137 -0.82 -24.56 9.68
N ALA A 138 -0.89 -24.02 8.47
CA ALA A 138 0.17 -23.19 7.91
C ALA A 138 0.22 -21.81 8.60
N PRO A 139 1.38 -21.13 8.63
CA PRO A 139 1.52 -19.81 9.23
C PRO A 139 0.68 -18.77 8.48
N ALA A 140 0.22 -17.75 9.21
CA ALA A 140 -0.44 -16.60 8.63
C ALA A 140 0.50 -15.82 7.69
N GLY A 141 -0.07 -15.06 6.77
CA GLY A 141 0.63 -14.12 5.92
C GLY A 141 1.16 -12.92 6.70
N ASP A 142 1.74 -11.97 6.01
CA ASP A 142 2.26 -10.73 6.59
C ASP A 142 1.34 -9.55 6.23
N LEU A 143 1.33 -8.52 7.07
CA LEU A 143 0.68 -7.26 6.76
C LEU A 143 1.71 -6.25 6.28
N LEU A 144 1.53 -5.72 5.08
CA LEU A 144 2.29 -4.64 4.49
C LEU A 144 1.50 -3.33 4.68
N LEU A 145 1.99 -2.49 5.58
CA LEU A 145 1.34 -1.23 5.91
C LEU A 145 2.06 -0.08 5.21
N LYS A 146 1.43 0.51 4.21
CA LYS A 146 1.94 1.68 3.52
C LYS A 146 1.58 2.94 4.29
N VAL A 147 2.59 3.75 4.57
CA VAL A 147 2.43 4.97 5.37
C VAL A 147 2.32 6.19 4.46
N HIS A 148 1.24 6.95 4.61
CA HIS A 148 1.05 8.24 3.98
C HIS A 148 1.24 9.34 5.02
N VAL A 149 2.23 10.21 4.77
CA VAL A 149 2.52 11.34 5.64
C VAL A 149 1.78 12.57 5.12
N GLY A 150 0.94 13.15 5.97
CA GLY A 150 0.25 14.40 5.67
C GLY A 150 1.23 15.57 5.63
N GLU A 151 0.94 16.56 4.79
CA GLU A 151 1.69 17.80 4.70
C GLU A 151 1.32 18.75 5.83
N ARG A 152 2.27 19.59 6.24
CA ARG A 152 2.02 20.69 7.18
C ARG A 152 2.32 22.02 6.50
N PRO A 153 1.34 22.92 6.36
CA PRO A 153 1.54 24.21 5.74
C PRO A 153 2.71 24.97 6.38
N GLY A 154 3.57 25.56 5.57
CA GLY A 154 4.74 26.31 6.02
C GLY A 154 5.96 25.47 6.39
N PHE A 155 5.89 24.14 6.25
CA PHE A 155 7.01 23.24 6.47
C PHE A 155 7.23 22.37 5.25
N GLU A 156 8.47 22.29 4.81
CA GLU A 156 8.93 21.38 3.76
C GLU A 156 9.98 20.45 4.36
N ARG A 157 9.80 19.15 4.14
CA ARG A 157 10.75 18.14 4.62
C ARG A 157 11.63 17.65 3.48
N LYS A 158 12.94 17.56 3.73
CA LYS A 158 13.92 16.92 2.84
C LYS A 158 14.79 15.98 3.66
N GLY A 159 14.43 14.70 3.66
CA GLY A 159 15.07 13.70 4.53
C GLY A 159 14.84 13.98 6.00
N THR A 160 15.92 14.20 6.76
CA THR A 160 15.88 14.57 8.19
C THR A 160 15.81 16.09 8.42
N ASP A 161 16.08 16.90 7.40
CA ASP A 161 16.03 18.36 7.49
C ASP A 161 14.61 18.87 7.23
N VAL A 162 14.21 19.87 8.01
CA VAL A 162 12.92 20.55 7.88
C VAL A 162 13.15 22.01 7.57
N TYR A 163 12.53 22.46 6.50
CA TYR A 163 12.59 23.85 6.05
C TYR A 163 11.31 24.57 6.40
N THR A 164 11.45 25.81 6.87
CA THR A 164 10.33 26.72 7.08
C THR A 164 10.71 28.10 6.59
N THR A 165 9.76 28.84 6.06
CA THR A 165 9.97 30.22 5.57
C THR A 165 9.43 31.18 6.60
N VAL A 166 10.23 32.18 6.95
CA VAL A 166 9.86 33.23 7.90
C VAL A 166 10.03 34.59 7.25
N ASN A 167 9.00 35.43 7.35
CA ASN A 167 9.07 36.81 6.89
C ASN A 167 9.68 37.67 8.00
N VAL A 168 10.74 38.36 7.66
CA VAL A 168 11.46 39.25 8.59
C VAL A 168 11.35 40.68 8.09
N PRO A 169 11.09 41.68 8.99
CA PRO A 169 11.11 43.08 8.63
C PRO A 169 12.46 43.51 8.02
N PHE A 170 12.44 44.40 7.04
CA PHE A 170 13.65 44.88 6.37
C PHE A 170 14.69 45.44 7.37
N ILE A 171 14.23 46.20 8.36
CA ILE A 171 15.11 46.76 9.40
C ILE A 171 15.86 45.67 10.14
N THR A 172 15.18 44.59 10.54
CA THR A 172 15.82 43.45 11.22
C THR A 172 16.79 42.70 10.31
N ALA A 173 16.51 42.63 9.02
CA ALA A 173 17.41 42.01 8.06
C ALA A 173 18.67 42.88 7.80
N ALA A 174 18.52 44.19 7.78
CA ALA A 174 19.60 45.13 7.54
C ALA A 174 20.55 45.32 8.73
N LEU A 175 19.96 45.55 9.91
CA LEU A 175 20.71 45.84 11.14
C LEU A 175 21.00 44.62 12.01
N GLY A 176 20.48 43.48 11.63
CA GLY A 176 20.47 42.28 12.47
C GLY A 176 19.39 42.34 13.57
N GLY A 177 19.13 41.25 14.20
CA GLY A 177 18.14 41.15 15.25
C GLY A 177 17.70 39.74 15.53
N GLU A 178 16.52 39.61 16.13
CA GLU A 178 15.95 38.33 16.48
C GLU A 178 14.59 38.14 15.81
N ALA A 179 14.32 36.96 15.31
CA ALA A 179 13.01 36.61 14.79
C ALA A 179 12.49 35.31 15.43
N LYS A 180 11.18 35.30 15.66
CA LYS A 180 10.49 34.08 16.12
C LYS A 180 10.27 33.15 14.95
N VAL A 181 10.84 31.96 15.04
CA VAL A 181 10.73 30.92 14.02
C VAL A 181 9.90 29.77 14.59
N GLN A 182 8.87 29.38 13.84
CA GLN A 182 8.10 28.18 14.16
C GLN A 182 8.92 26.95 13.80
N THR A 183 9.12 26.05 14.76
CA THR A 183 9.79 24.76 14.55
C THR A 183 8.82 23.62 14.84
N LEU A 184 9.28 22.37 14.69
CA LEU A 184 8.47 21.18 15.03
C LEU A 184 8.08 21.16 16.51
N ASN A 185 9.02 21.56 17.38
CA ASN A 185 8.87 21.53 18.84
C ASN A 185 8.33 22.83 19.45
N GLY A 186 7.85 23.75 18.63
CA GLY A 186 7.34 25.04 19.07
C GLY A 186 8.10 26.22 18.48
N GLN A 187 7.95 27.40 19.10
CA GLN A 187 8.60 28.64 18.65
C GLN A 187 9.99 28.76 19.26
N VAL A 188 10.94 29.18 18.45
CA VAL A 188 12.32 29.41 18.84
C VAL A 188 12.76 30.79 18.36
N MET A 189 13.49 31.54 19.20
CA MET A 189 14.13 32.78 18.79
C MET A 189 15.38 32.45 17.97
N CYS A 190 15.47 33.02 16.77
CA CYS A 190 16.62 32.87 15.89
C CYS A 190 17.28 34.22 15.68
N ARG A 191 18.59 34.28 15.90
CA ARG A 191 19.36 35.49 15.61
C ARG A 191 19.60 35.61 14.12
N ILE A 192 19.27 36.76 13.58
CA ILE A 192 19.46 37.12 12.19
C ILE A 192 20.68 38.02 12.08
N PRO A 193 21.72 37.64 11.33
CA PRO A 193 22.88 38.48 11.10
C PRO A 193 22.50 39.77 10.34
N GLU A 194 23.25 40.82 10.56
CA GLU A 194 23.14 42.04 9.80
C GLU A 194 23.46 41.80 8.30
N GLY A 195 22.76 42.49 7.43
CA GLY A 195 22.92 42.36 6.00
C GLY A 195 22.35 41.06 5.40
N THR A 196 21.47 40.34 6.14
CA THR A 196 20.81 39.13 5.65
C THR A 196 19.91 39.46 4.46
N GLN A 197 20.13 38.76 3.34
CA GLN A 197 19.35 38.95 2.12
C GLN A 197 18.13 38.01 2.08
N SER A 198 17.15 38.40 1.28
CA SER A 198 15.98 37.54 1.03
C SER A 198 16.40 36.20 0.43
N GLY A 199 15.80 35.11 0.91
CA GLY A 199 16.15 33.75 0.49
C GLY A 199 17.38 33.15 1.17
N SER A 200 18.05 33.89 2.08
CA SER A 200 19.15 33.37 2.89
C SER A 200 18.66 32.23 3.79
N LYS A 201 19.46 31.18 3.93
CA LYS A 201 19.15 30.01 4.75
C LYS A 201 19.93 30.04 6.06
N ILE A 202 19.23 30.02 7.17
CA ILE A 202 19.82 29.97 8.52
C ILE A 202 19.53 28.60 9.11
N ARG A 203 20.56 27.89 9.57
CA ARG A 203 20.42 26.53 10.12
C ARG A 203 20.26 26.57 11.63
N LEU A 204 19.16 26.00 12.11
CA LEU A 204 18.92 25.75 13.53
C LEU A 204 19.30 24.30 13.87
N LYS A 205 20.45 24.10 14.51
CA LYS A 205 20.93 22.77 14.87
C LYS A 205 20.00 22.09 15.89
N GLY A 206 19.75 20.78 15.73
CA GLY A 206 18.95 19.99 16.67
C GLY A 206 17.45 20.31 16.67
N LYS A 207 16.92 20.98 15.63
CA LYS A 207 15.50 21.32 15.48
C LYS A 207 14.83 20.58 14.31
N GLY A 208 15.55 19.69 13.65
CA GLY A 208 15.01 18.79 12.61
C GLY A 208 14.40 17.51 13.20
N ILE A 209 14.22 16.53 12.34
CA ILE A 209 13.77 15.16 12.68
C ILE A 209 14.98 14.38 13.20
N GLN A 210 14.77 13.64 14.28
CA GLN A 210 15.81 12.78 14.91
C GLN A 210 15.79 11.39 14.30
#